data_7f8ab6b77363e1695db8d9eb7cfc6965
#
_entry.id   7f8ab6b77363e1695db8d9eb7cfc6965
#
_cell.length_a   1.000
_cell.length_b   1.000
_cell.length_c   1.000
_cell.angle_alpha   90.00
_cell.angle_beta   90.00
_cell.angle_gamma   90.00
#
_symmetry.space_group_name_H-M   'P 1'
#
loop_
_entity.id
_entity.type
_entity.pdbx_description
1 polymer ?
#
loop_
_entity_poly.entity_id
_entity_poly.type
_entity_poly.pdbx_seq_one_letter_code
_entity_poly.pdbx_strand_id
1 'polypeptide(L)'
;SRSFVQVWREEAPRSLGEAFSDHTTAAPPLALLWTGLALALALPDSLVLWAPAGAHPLPAQSHPARFGRLVPQLRNAFGWWNLTCPVCKGLFTAIDFGLKKEPGVAWVGSMATKLCKLLKIAPPTVCQSAVQLFEDDMVEVWTRSVLSPSEACGLLLGSTCGHWDIFSSWNISLPAVPKPSPQPPKPPAPGAPVSRILFLTDLHWDHDYLEGTDPDCENPLCCRQDSGLPPASRPGAGYWGEYSKCDLPLRTLESLLSGLGPAGPFDMVYWTGDIPAHNVWHQSRQDQLRALTTVTALVKKFLGPVPVYPAVGNHESTPVNGFPPPFIEGNYSSSWLYEAMAKAWESWLPAETLHTLRIGGFYALSPRPGLRLISLNMNFCSRENFWLLINSTDPAGQLQWLVGELQAAEDRGDKVHIIGHIPPGHCLKSWSWNYYRIIARYENTLAGQFFGHTHVDEFEVFYDEETLSRPLSVAFLAPSATTYIGLNPGYRVYQIDGNYPGSSHVVLDHETYILNLTQANEPGATPHWQRLYRARETYGLPNALPAAWHDLVYRMRGDTQLFQTFWFLYHKGHPPSEPCGMPCRLTTLCAQLSARSDSPALCRHLVPDGSLPDVQSLRPRPPFC
;
A
#
# COMPACT_ATOMS: atom_id res chain seq x y z
N SER A 1 -1.73 -10.89 34.41
CA SER A 1 -2.10 -10.58 35.79
C SER A 1 -2.62 -9.14 35.87
N ARG A 2 -3.82 -9.00 36.40
CA ARG A 2 -4.67 -7.80 36.42
C ARG A 2 -4.16 -6.56 37.20
N SER A 3 -2.91 -6.48 37.54
CA SER A 3 -2.40 -5.42 38.44
C SER A 3 -1.60 -4.30 37.79
N PHE A 4 -1.43 -4.28 36.48
CA PHE A 4 -0.62 -3.25 35.80
C PHE A 4 -1.42 -2.19 35.01
N VAL A 5 -2.74 -2.35 34.92
CA VAL A 5 -3.61 -1.44 34.13
C VAL A 5 -4.21 -0.32 34.98
N GLN A 6 -4.03 -0.33 36.31
CA GLN A 6 -4.74 0.57 37.20
C GLN A 6 -3.94 1.81 37.65
N VAL A 7 -2.69 1.98 37.22
CA VAL A 7 -1.79 3.08 37.70
C VAL A 7 -1.73 4.30 36.79
N TRP A 8 -2.34 4.26 35.58
CA TRP A 8 -2.24 5.38 34.63
C TRP A 8 -3.57 6.12 34.35
N ARG A 9 -4.49 6.16 35.31
CA ARG A 9 -5.78 6.86 35.15
C ARG A 9 -5.90 8.19 35.91
N GLU A 10 -4.91 8.66 36.61
CA GLU A 10 -4.97 9.95 37.29
C GLU A 10 -3.79 10.83 36.86
N GLU A 11 -4.14 12.00 36.37
CA GLU A 11 -3.37 13.18 36.01
C GLU A 11 -3.26 13.51 34.52
N ALA A 12 -4.33 14.13 34.00
CA ALA A 12 -4.24 15.05 32.85
C ALA A 12 -4.90 16.38 33.23
N PRO A 13 -4.23 17.53 33.10
CA PRO A 13 -4.81 18.83 33.38
C PRO A 13 -5.80 19.23 32.26
N ARG A 14 -6.97 19.69 32.67
CA ARG A 14 -7.96 20.35 31.82
C ARG A 14 -7.42 21.70 31.39
N SER A 15 -7.34 21.93 30.09
CA SER A 15 -7.69 23.19 29.41
C SER A 15 -7.03 23.24 28.04
N LEU A 16 -7.85 23.23 27.03
CA LEU A 16 -7.86 24.08 25.86
C LEU A 16 -8.88 23.44 24.87
N GLY A 17 -10.09 23.95 24.96
CA GLY A 17 -11.12 23.70 23.95
C GLY A 17 -10.88 24.59 22.75
N GLU A 18 -11.49 24.13 21.69
CA GLU A 18 -11.81 24.79 20.42
C GLU A 18 -10.97 24.45 19.19
N ALA A 19 -11.75 24.04 18.18
CA ALA A 19 -11.46 24.03 16.75
C ALA A 19 -10.67 22.85 16.16
N PHE A 20 -11.33 21.70 16.00
CA PHE A 20 -11.08 20.85 14.83
C PHE A 20 -12.40 20.23 14.34
N SER A 21 -12.88 20.78 13.24
CA SER A 21 -14.01 20.25 12.47
C SER A 21 -13.57 19.08 11.61
N ASP A 22 -14.38 18.05 11.61
CA ASP A 22 -14.63 16.99 10.63
C ASP A 22 -13.67 16.80 9.45
N HIS A 23 -12.89 15.73 9.53
CA HIS A 23 -12.43 15.00 8.33
C HIS A 23 -12.60 13.51 8.57
N THR A 24 -13.64 12.96 7.97
CA THR A 24 -13.92 11.52 7.95
C THR A 24 -12.99 10.82 6.96
N THR A 25 -12.11 9.97 7.46
CA THR A 25 -11.30 9.05 6.65
C THR A 25 -12.13 7.86 6.21
N ALA A 26 -12.08 7.51 4.92
CA ALA A 26 -12.73 6.32 4.39
C ALA A 26 -12.11 5.05 5.01
N ALA A 27 -12.94 4.15 5.52
CA ALA A 27 -12.49 2.86 6.02
C ALA A 27 -12.05 1.95 4.86
N PRO A 28 -11.02 1.10 5.06
CA PRO A 28 -10.57 0.15 4.05
C PRO A 28 -11.67 -0.87 3.69
N PRO A 29 -11.66 -1.43 2.46
CA PRO A 29 -12.72 -2.34 1.99
C PRO A 29 -12.93 -3.59 2.85
N LEU A 30 -11.90 -4.09 3.52
CA LEU A 30 -12.01 -5.18 4.50
C LEU A 30 -12.75 -4.78 5.78
N ALA A 31 -12.55 -3.56 6.27
CA ALA A 31 -13.35 -3.02 7.37
C ALA A 31 -14.84 -2.93 6.97
N LEU A 32 -15.14 -2.65 5.69
CA LEU A 32 -16.52 -2.63 5.17
C LEU A 32 -17.15 -4.02 5.09
N LEU A 33 -16.39 -5.07 4.77
CA LEU A 33 -16.86 -6.46 4.86
C LEU A 33 -17.24 -6.84 6.30
N TRP A 34 -16.42 -6.44 7.26
CA TRP A 34 -16.66 -6.73 8.68
C TRP A 34 -17.72 -5.85 9.31
N THR A 35 -17.86 -4.64 8.86
CA THR A 35 -18.91 -3.74 9.30
C THR A 35 -20.28 -4.16 8.77
N GLY A 36 -20.30 -4.67 7.53
CA GLY A 36 -21.44 -5.37 6.98
C GLY A 36 -21.77 -6.66 7.74
N LEU A 37 -20.77 -7.41 8.18
CA LEU A 37 -20.87 -8.60 9.00
C LEU A 37 -21.55 -8.32 10.35
N ALA A 38 -21.11 -7.26 11.01
CA ALA A 38 -21.68 -6.83 12.27
C ALA A 38 -23.18 -6.52 12.18
N LEU A 39 -23.62 -5.90 11.07
CA LEU A 39 -25.04 -5.62 10.82
C LEU A 39 -25.89 -6.87 10.63
N ALA A 40 -25.36 -7.92 10.01
CA ALA A 40 -26.08 -9.16 9.77
C ALA A 40 -26.23 -10.03 11.03
N LEU A 41 -25.29 -9.91 11.97
CA LEU A 41 -25.28 -10.71 13.20
C LEU A 41 -26.41 -10.39 14.19
N ALA A 42 -27.02 -9.22 14.09
CA ALA A 42 -28.05 -8.77 15.04
C ALA A 42 -29.48 -8.98 14.59
N LEU A 43 -29.72 -9.54 13.41
CA LEU A 43 -31.08 -9.81 12.96
C LEU A 43 -31.50 -11.23 13.39
N PRO A 44 -32.44 -11.40 14.32
CA PRO A 44 -33.07 -12.70 14.57
C PRO A 44 -33.90 -13.12 13.35
N ASP A 45 -33.82 -14.39 12.96
CA ASP A 45 -34.52 -15.00 11.82
C ASP A 45 -36.07 -14.80 11.81
N SER A 46 -36.64 -14.16 12.82
CA SER A 46 -38.07 -14.04 13.06
C SER A 46 -38.70 -12.70 12.73
N LEU A 47 -37.99 -11.72 12.13
CA LEU A 47 -38.52 -10.37 11.83
C LEU A 47 -38.78 -10.09 10.34
N VAL A 48 -39.18 -11.08 9.57
CA VAL A 48 -39.52 -10.93 8.14
C VAL A 48 -41.01 -10.79 7.90
N LEU A 49 -41.80 -10.24 8.77
CA LEU A 49 -43.19 -9.90 8.43
C LEU A 49 -43.71 -8.69 9.21
N TRP A 50 -44.22 -7.72 8.44
CA TRP A 50 -45.14 -6.65 8.72
C TRP A 50 -44.59 -5.23 8.51
N ALA A 51 -45.00 -4.64 7.37
CA ALA A 51 -44.97 -3.21 7.10
C ALA A 51 -46.38 -2.67 6.95
N PRO A 52 -46.72 -1.55 7.56
CA PRO A 52 -47.89 -0.74 7.13
C PRO A 52 -47.44 0.42 6.25
N ALA A 53 -48.27 0.71 5.26
CA ALA A 53 -48.09 1.76 4.27
C ALA A 53 -48.47 3.16 4.81
N GLY A 54 -47.73 4.18 4.40
CA GLY A 54 -48.18 5.56 4.32
C GLY A 54 -47.54 6.57 5.25
N ALA A 55 -46.63 7.42 4.71
CA ALA A 55 -46.47 8.83 5.08
C ALA A 55 -45.61 9.60 4.06
N HIS A 56 -46.08 10.80 3.70
CA HIS A 56 -45.52 11.71 2.70
C HIS A 56 -44.26 12.46 3.17
N PRO A 57 -43.42 12.97 2.24
CA PRO A 57 -42.11 13.56 2.56
C PRO A 57 -42.18 15.07 2.82
N LEU A 58 -41.34 15.57 3.72
CA LEU A 58 -41.00 16.99 3.89
C LEU A 58 -39.58 17.27 3.37
N PRO A 59 -39.25 18.50 2.95
CA PRO A 59 -38.17 18.81 2.04
C PRO A 59 -36.79 18.91 2.71
N ALA A 60 -35.78 18.53 1.94
CA ALA A 60 -34.38 18.53 2.26
C ALA A 60 -33.77 19.95 2.32
N GLN A 61 -32.97 20.21 3.35
CA GLN A 61 -31.98 21.27 3.32
C GLN A 61 -30.57 20.65 3.20
N SER A 62 -29.82 21.26 2.30
CA SER A 62 -28.53 20.82 1.80
C SER A 62 -27.38 21.10 2.76
N HIS A 63 -26.46 20.09 2.96
CA HIS A 63 -25.00 20.30 3.01
C HIS A 63 -24.22 18.97 2.87
N PRO A 64 -22.94 18.98 2.40
CA PRO A 64 -22.47 18.03 1.42
C PRO A 64 -21.76 16.82 2.03
N ALA A 65 -22.35 15.67 1.79
CA ALA A 65 -21.77 14.38 2.09
C ALA A 65 -20.94 13.89 0.91
N ARG A 66 -19.71 13.44 1.16
CA ARG A 66 -18.96 12.58 0.24
C ARG A 66 -18.56 11.23 0.86
N PHE A 67 -19.51 10.60 1.52
CA PHE A 67 -19.63 9.14 1.58
C PHE A 67 -20.50 8.65 0.42
N GLY A 68 -20.22 9.15 -0.79
CA GLY A 68 -21.25 9.36 -1.79
C GLY A 68 -21.63 8.15 -2.64
N ARG A 69 -21.08 6.93 -2.53
CA ARG A 69 -21.53 5.85 -3.42
C ARG A 69 -21.80 4.49 -2.74
N LEU A 70 -21.16 4.14 -1.64
CA LEU A 70 -21.50 2.92 -0.92
C LEU A 70 -22.68 3.09 0.05
N VAL A 71 -22.75 4.21 0.73
CA VAL A 71 -23.88 4.52 1.63
C VAL A 71 -25.23 4.56 0.88
N PRO A 72 -25.36 5.13 -0.35
CA PRO A 72 -26.58 5.02 -1.13
C PRO A 72 -26.90 3.59 -1.58
N GLN A 73 -25.92 2.76 -1.88
CA GLN A 73 -26.16 1.36 -2.26
C GLN A 73 -26.58 0.52 -1.05
N LEU A 74 -25.95 0.71 0.09
CA LEU A 74 -26.39 0.13 1.37
C LEU A 74 -27.77 0.68 1.76
N ARG A 75 -28.00 1.98 1.63
CA ARG A 75 -29.27 2.62 1.91
C ARG A 75 -30.40 2.17 0.97
N ASN A 76 -30.11 1.88 -0.30
CA ASN A 76 -31.06 1.36 -1.27
C ASN A 76 -31.30 -0.16 -1.12
N ALA A 77 -30.30 -0.94 -0.68
CA ALA A 77 -30.46 -2.36 -0.37
C ALA A 77 -31.25 -2.61 0.93
N PHE A 78 -31.12 -1.72 1.91
CA PHE A 78 -31.81 -1.77 3.20
C PHE A 78 -32.91 -0.69 3.30
N GLY A 79 -33.66 -0.43 2.29
CA GLY A 79 -34.62 0.67 2.06
C GLY A 79 -35.48 1.18 3.23
N TRP A 80 -35.32 0.68 4.46
CA TRP A 80 -36.13 1.01 5.63
C TRP A 80 -35.39 1.14 6.96
N TRP A 81 -34.06 0.93 7.00
CA TRP A 81 -33.31 1.02 8.24
C TRP A 81 -32.43 2.26 8.26
N ASN A 82 -32.88 3.29 8.95
CA ASN A 82 -31.97 4.30 9.47
C ASN A 82 -31.08 3.61 10.51
N LEU A 83 -29.88 3.16 10.12
CA LEU A 83 -28.90 2.68 11.07
C LEU A 83 -28.49 3.87 11.95
N THR A 84 -29.23 4.04 13.03
CA THR A 84 -28.95 5.08 14.01
C THR A 84 -27.80 4.61 14.90
N CYS A 85 -27.08 5.55 15.48
CA CYS A 85 -25.98 5.25 16.38
C CYS A 85 -26.36 4.28 17.54
N PRO A 86 -27.53 4.40 18.19
CA PRO A 86 -27.96 3.43 19.21
C PRO A 86 -28.15 2.00 18.66
N VAL A 87 -28.70 1.86 17.46
CA VAL A 87 -28.89 0.55 16.82
C VAL A 87 -27.55 -0.08 16.48
N CYS A 88 -26.61 0.70 15.91
CA CYS A 88 -25.25 0.25 15.65
C CYS A 88 -24.56 -0.24 16.94
N LYS A 89 -24.61 0.54 18.02
CA LYS A 89 -23.99 0.19 19.31
C LYS A 89 -24.61 -1.06 19.93
N GLY A 90 -25.94 -1.20 19.87
CA GLY A 90 -26.63 -2.40 20.32
C GLY A 90 -26.23 -3.64 19.55
N LEU A 91 -26.04 -3.50 18.25
CA LEU A 91 -25.59 -4.54 17.34
C LEU A 91 -24.19 -5.04 17.70
N PHE A 92 -23.20 -4.14 17.81
CA PHE A 92 -21.84 -4.52 18.19
C PHE A 92 -21.75 -5.08 19.61
N THR A 93 -22.61 -4.65 20.52
CA THR A 93 -22.73 -5.24 21.85
C THR A 93 -23.22 -6.68 21.77
N ALA A 94 -24.20 -6.97 20.90
CA ALA A 94 -24.71 -8.32 20.69
C ALA A 94 -23.67 -9.25 20.05
N ILE A 95 -22.86 -8.73 19.11
CA ILE A 95 -21.74 -9.45 18.50
C ILE A 95 -20.69 -9.78 19.55
N ASP A 96 -20.24 -8.80 20.34
CA ASP A 96 -19.27 -9.01 21.41
C ASP A 96 -19.75 -10.07 22.42
N PHE A 97 -21.04 -10.06 22.73
CA PHE A 97 -21.66 -11.08 23.57
C PHE A 97 -21.72 -12.45 22.88
N GLY A 98 -22.05 -12.50 21.59
CA GLY A 98 -22.15 -13.74 20.79
C GLY A 98 -20.80 -14.43 20.60
N LEU A 99 -19.73 -13.64 20.36
CA LEU A 99 -18.37 -14.15 20.19
C LEU A 99 -17.74 -14.69 21.49
N LYS A 100 -18.29 -14.32 22.65
CA LYS A 100 -17.88 -14.87 23.97
C LYS A 100 -18.48 -16.23 24.27
N LYS A 101 -19.38 -16.75 23.41
CA LYS A 101 -20.00 -18.08 23.55
C LYS A 101 -19.60 -18.97 22.39
N GLU A 102 -19.11 -20.20 22.67
CA GLU A 102 -18.97 -21.23 21.64
C GLU A 102 -20.35 -21.55 21.04
N PRO A 103 -20.56 -21.47 19.75
CA PRO A 103 -19.81 -21.77 18.53
C PRO A 103 -19.64 -20.52 17.60
N GLY A 104 -18.99 -19.47 18.09
CA GLY A 104 -19.03 -18.14 17.49
C GLY A 104 -18.49 -18.02 16.06
N VAL A 105 -17.36 -18.66 15.74
CA VAL A 105 -16.64 -18.41 14.46
C VAL A 105 -17.47 -18.85 13.26
N ALA A 106 -17.95 -20.08 13.21
CA ALA A 106 -18.73 -20.61 12.09
C ALA A 106 -20.06 -19.87 11.88
N TRP A 107 -20.68 -19.38 12.95
CA TRP A 107 -21.89 -18.58 12.86
C TRP A 107 -21.58 -17.18 12.29
N VAL A 108 -20.51 -16.53 12.75
CA VAL A 108 -20.01 -15.25 12.22
C VAL A 108 -19.70 -15.39 10.73
N GLY A 109 -18.94 -16.40 10.30
CA GLY A 109 -18.62 -16.66 8.92
C GLY A 109 -19.86 -16.91 8.04
N SER A 110 -20.83 -17.71 8.52
CA SER A 110 -22.08 -17.94 7.81
C SER A 110 -22.86 -16.64 7.54
N MET A 111 -22.94 -15.77 8.53
CA MET A 111 -23.63 -14.49 8.41
C MET A 111 -22.88 -13.54 7.49
N ALA A 112 -21.55 -13.48 7.56
CA ALA A 112 -20.70 -12.71 6.66
C ALA A 112 -20.92 -13.09 5.20
N THR A 113 -20.89 -14.38 4.94
CA THR A 113 -21.12 -14.93 3.60
C THR A 113 -22.51 -14.55 3.08
N LYS A 114 -23.55 -14.70 3.90
CA LYS A 114 -24.93 -14.30 3.51
C LYS A 114 -25.01 -12.81 3.18
N LEU A 115 -24.39 -11.95 3.98
CA LEU A 115 -24.41 -10.52 3.76
C LEU A 115 -23.63 -10.10 2.51
N CYS A 116 -22.43 -10.65 2.31
CA CYS A 116 -21.62 -10.41 1.12
C CYS A 116 -22.42 -10.76 -0.16
N LYS A 117 -23.11 -11.91 -0.16
CA LYS A 117 -23.98 -12.34 -1.27
C LYS A 117 -25.21 -11.42 -1.45
N LEU A 118 -25.88 -11.04 -0.35
CA LEU A 118 -27.05 -10.20 -0.37
C LEU A 118 -26.75 -8.79 -0.90
N LEU A 119 -25.62 -8.22 -0.48
CA LEU A 119 -25.16 -6.90 -0.90
C LEU A 119 -24.45 -6.90 -2.26
N LYS A 120 -24.26 -8.08 -2.87
CA LYS A 120 -23.54 -8.25 -4.14
C LYS A 120 -22.16 -7.60 -4.12
N ILE A 121 -21.43 -7.76 -3.01
CA ILE A 121 -20.07 -7.22 -2.84
C ILE A 121 -19.11 -7.90 -3.82
N ALA A 122 -19.28 -9.21 -4.00
CA ALA A 122 -18.55 -10.05 -4.93
C ALA A 122 -19.42 -11.22 -5.40
N PRO A 123 -18.99 -12.00 -6.43
CA PRO A 123 -19.64 -13.24 -6.79
C PRO A 123 -19.82 -14.18 -5.59
N PRO A 124 -20.88 -15.01 -5.57
CA PRO A 124 -21.19 -15.87 -4.42
C PRO A 124 -20.07 -16.81 -3.98
N THR A 125 -19.28 -17.31 -4.94
CA THR A 125 -18.10 -18.16 -4.69
C THR A 125 -16.96 -17.38 -4.05
N VAL A 126 -16.67 -16.18 -4.53
CA VAL A 126 -15.66 -15.28 -3.96
C VAL A 126 -16.05 -14.88 -2.53
N CYS A 127 -17.34 -14.51 -2.30
CA CYS A 127 -17.84 -14.21 -0.96
C CYS A 127 -17.60 -15.36 0.02
N GLN A 128 -17.88 -16.59 -0.41
CA GLN A 128 -17.73 -17.76 0.45
C GLN A 128 -16.26 -18.04 0.76
N SER A 129 -15.42 -18.08 -0.24
CA SER A 129 -13.99 -18.38 -0.08
C SER A 129 -13.25 -17.31 0.71
N ALA A 130 -13.53 -16.03 0.44
CA ALA A 130 -12.93 -14.93 1.19
C ALA A 130 -13.29 -14.99 2.68
N VAL A 131 -14.58 -15.16 3.01
CA VAL A 131 -15.00 -15.28 4.41
C VAL A 131 -14.31 -16.46 5.08
N GLN A 132 -14.31 -17.62 4.44
CA GLN A 132 -13.66 -18.83 4.97
C GLN A 132 -12.17 -18.64 5.27
N LEU A 133 -11.48 -17.88 4.42
CA LEU A 133 -10.05 -17.61 4.57
C LEU A 133 -9.74 -16.64 5.72
N PHE A 134 -10.60 -15.64 5.93
CA PHE A 134 -10.36 -14.57 6.90
C PHE A 134 -11.01 -14.80 8.26
N GLU A 135 -12.02 -15.67 8.39
CA GLU A 135 -12.88 -15.72 9.58
C GLU A 135 -12.13 -16.01 10.88
N ASP A 136 -11.18 -16.94 10.89
CA ASP A 136 -10.44 -17.31 12.08
C ASP A 136 -9.55 -16.16 12.57
N ASP A 137 -8.75 -15.57 11.68
CA ASP A 137 -7.86 -14.46 11.99
C ASP A 137 -8.63 -13.24 12.49
N MET A 138 -9.75 -12.95 11.83
CA MET A 138 -10.56 -11.78 12.17
C MET A 138 -11.29 -11.95 13.49
N VAL A 139 -11.77 -13.16 13.82
CA VAL A 139 -12.36 -13.44 15.13
C VAL A 139 -11.32 -13.32 16.23
N GLU A 140 -10.10 -13.85 16.02
CA GLU A 140 -8.98 -13.70 16.95
C GLU A 140 -8.65 -12.22 17.19
N VAL A 141 -8.53 -11.43 16.11
CA VAL A 141 -8.28 -9.99 16.21
C VAL A 141 -9.41 -9.27 16.94
N TRP A 142 -10.66 -9.56 16.60
CA TRP A 142 -11.81 -8.94 17.26
C TRP A 142 -11.83 -9.20 18.76
N THR A 143 -11.63 -10.44 19.16
CA THR A 143 -11.68 -10.84 20.58
C THR A 143 -10.54 -10.23 21.40
N ARG A 144 -9.42 -9.92 20.78
CA ARG A 144 -8.23 -9.32 21.41
C ARG A 144 -8.14 -7.80 21.22
N SER A 145 -8.91 -7.24 20.29
CA SER A 145 -8.89 -5.80 20.04
C SER A 145 -9.51 -5.03 21.21
N VAL A 146 -9.09 -3.79 21.36
CA VAL A 146 -9.65 -2.85 22.35
C VAL A 146 -10.90 -2.12 21.84
N LEU A 147 -11.40 -2.48 20.65
CA LEU A 147 -12.55 -1.82 20.05
C LEU A 147 -13.80 -2.03 20.88
N SER A 148 -14.31 -0.97 21.46
CA SER A 148 -15.64 -0.94 22.04
C SER A 148 -16.71 -0.86 20.92
N PRO A 149 -17.96 -1.30 21.20
CA PRO A 149 -19.07 -1.08 20.26
C PRO A 149 -19.23 0.37 19.81
N SER A 150 -18.87 1.34 20.66
CA SER A 150 -18.88 2.77 20.33
C SER A 150 -17.83 3.14 19.29
N GLU A 151 -16.64 2.61 19.43
CA GLU A 151 -15.53 2.86 18.49
C GLU A 151 -15.80 2.21 17.13
N ALA A 152 -16.30 0.97 17.13
CA ALA A 152 -16.74 0.31 15.90
C ALA A 152 -17.84 1.09 15.17
N CYS A 153 -18.79 1.65 15.90
CA CYS A 153 -19.82 2.49 15.30
C CYS A 153 -19.31 3.88 14.88
N GLY A 154 -18.28 4.40 15.55
CA GLY A 154 -17.59 5.60 15.10
C GLY A 154 -16.88 5.40 13.76
N LEU A 155 -16.29 4.23 13.57
CA LEU A 155 -15.69 3.80 12.30
C LEU A 155 -16.71 3.77 11.16
N LEU A 156 -17.93 3.25 11.45
CA LEU A 156 -18.99 3.04 10.45
C LEU A 156 -19.78 4.28 10.11
N LEU A 157 -20.16 5.02 11.13
CA LEU A 157 -21.13 6.10 11.05
C LEU A 157 -20.51 7.49 11.23
N GLY A 158 -19.21 7.54 11.48
CA GLY A 158 -18.46 8.77 11.71
C GLY A 158 -18.42 9.20 13.18
N SER A 159 -17.68 10.28 13.45
CA SER A 159 -17.35 10.80 14.79
C SER A 159 -18.59 11.19 15.62
N THR A 160 -19.73 11.40 15.00
CA THR A 160 -21.01 11.67 15.68
C THR A 160 -21.58 10.46 16.42
N CYS A 161 -21.16 9.25 16.05
CA CYS A 161 -21.61 8.02 16.70
C CYS A 161 -20.63 7.48 17.75
N GLY A 162 -19.37 7.62 17.53
CA GLY A 162 -18.33 7.18 18.45
C GLY A 162 -16.99 7.76 18.10
N HIS A 163 -16.16 7.96 19.10
CA HIS A 163 -14.79 8.37 18.88
C HIS A 163 -13.96 7.13 18.60
N TRP A 164 -13.34 7.08 17.43
CA TRP A 164 -12.48 5.98 17.05
C TRP A 164 -11.04 6.47 17.06
N ASP A 165 -10.27 6.01 18.02
CA ASP A 165 -8.86 6.30 18.13
C ASP A 165 -8.03 5.00 18.15
N ILE A 166 -8.11 4.23 17.05
CA ILE A 166 -7.08 3.21 16.78
C ILE A 166 -5.74 3.88 16.55
N PHE A 167 -5.76 5.13 16.18
CA PHE A 167 -4.58 5.95 16.02
C PHE A 167 -4.22 6.60 17.35
N SER A 168 -4.05 5.77 18.41
CA SER A 168 -3.41 6.27 19.60
C SER A 168 -2.14 7.00 19.16
N SER A 169 -2.10 8.32 19.34
CA SER A 169 -0.95 9.12 18.97
C SER A 169 0.22 8.68 19.85
N TRP A 170 1.15 7.97 19.26
CA TRP A 170 2.40 7.58 19.90
C TRP A 170 3.56 8.29 19.21
N ASN A 171 4.64 8.49 19.92
CA ASN A 171 5.82 9.13 19.41
C ASN A 171 7.04 8.25 19.61
N ILE A 172 7.85 8.15 18.56
CA ILE A 172 9.15 7.49 18.61
C ILE A 172 10.15 8.34 19.40
N SER A 173 11.05 7.71 20.15
CA SER A 173 12.13 8.40 20.85
C SER A 173 13.30 8.64 19.90
N LEU A 174 13.61 9.91 19.65
CA LEU A 174 14.82 10.29 18.94
C LEU A 174 15.98 10.45 19.92
N PRO A 175 17.24 10.18 19.51
CA PRO A 175 18.41 10.39 20.34
C PRO A 175 18.54 11.85 20.80
N ALA A 176 19.12 12.05 21.98
CA ALA A 176 19.41 13.38 22.51
C ALA A 176 20.51 14.14 21.74
N VAL A 177 21.18 13.47 20.80
CA VAL A 177 22.18 14.09 19.92
C VAL A 177 21.51 15.15 19.04
N PRO A 178 22.02 16.39 19.04
CA PRO A 178 21.45 17.47 18.23
C PRO A 178 21.44 17.11 16.74
N LYS A 179 20.35 17.46 16.05
CA LYS A 179 20.28 17.33 14.60
C LYS A 179 21.40 18.17 13.96
N PRO A 180 22.23 17.59 13.08
CA PRO A 180 23.21 18.37 12.32
C PRO A 180 22.54 19.45 11.47
N SER A 181 23.22 20.56 11.22
CA SER A 181 22.71 21.59 10.32
C SER A 181 22.40 20.98 8.94
N PRO A 182 21.25 21.33 8.32
CA PRO A 182 20.87 20.81 7.03
C PRO A 182 21.95 21.03 5.97
N GLN A 183 22.30 19.98 5.26
CA GLN A 183 23.22 20.00 4.14
C GLN A 183 22.49 19.48 2.89
N PRO A 184 21.78 20.33 2.14
CA PRO A 184 21.09 19.91 0.95
C PRO A 184 22.03 19.16 -0.02
N PRO A 185 21.60 18.02 -0.56
CA PRO A 185 22.44 17.24 -1.45
C PRO A 185 22.80 18.06 -2.69
N LYS A 186 24.01 17.85 -3.18
CA LYS A 186 24.52 18.52 -4.39
C LYS A 186 24.76 17.47 -5.48
N PRO A 187 24.56 17.82 -6.74
CA PRO A 187 24.99 16.97 -7.83
C PRO A 187 26.48 16.63 -7.71
N PRO A 188 26.91 15.41 -8.03
CA PRO A 188 28.32 15.06 -8.04
C PRO A 188 29.10 15.86 -9.09
N ALA A 189 30.43 15.84 -8.97
CA ALA A 189 31.28 16.48 -9.96
C ALA A 189 31.07 15.85 -11.36
N PRO A 190 31.20 16.64 -12.45
CA PRO A 190 31.13 16.10 -13.80
C PRO A 190 32.13 14.96 -14.02
N GLY A 191 31.64 13.83 -14.54
CA GLY A 191 32.46 12.63 -14.77
C GLY A 191 32.62 11.71 -13.55
N ALA A 192 31.98 12.01 -12.42
CA ALA A 192 31.94 11.08 -11.31
C ALA A 192 31.32 9.72 -11.72
N PRO A 193 31.80 8.59 -11.17
CA PRO A 193 31.22 7.28 -11.42
C PRO A 193 29.70 7.25 -11.13
N VAL A 194 28.96 6.52 -11.95
CA VAL A 194 27.51 6.30 -11.78
C VAL A 194 27.27 4.82 -11.54
N SER A 195 26.43 4.48 -10.59
CA SER A 195 25.94 3.12 -10.39
C SER A 195 24.49 3.00 -10.87
N ARG A 196 24.15 1.79 -11.35
CA ARG A 196 22.82 1.48 -11.87
C ARG A 196 22.13 0.45 -10.97
N ILE A 197 20.94 0.79 -10.50
CA ILE A 197 20.11 -0.08 -9.68
C ILE A 197 18.90 -0.51 -10.50
N LEU A 198 18.75 -1.82 -10.72
CA LEU A 198 17.49 -2.36 -11.22
C LEU A 198 16.47 -2.37 -10.08
N PHE A 199 15.28 -1.91 -10.33
CA PHE A 199 14.17 -1.94 -9.39
C PHE A 199 13.03 -2.77 -9.94
N LEU A 200 12.65 -3.80 -9.18
CA LEU A 200 11.54 -4.71 -9.47
C LEU A 200 10.52 -4.62 -8.33
N THR A 201 9.24 -4.56 -8.66
CA THR A 201 8.17 -4.50 -7.67
C THR A 201 6.86 -5.01 -8.27
N ASP A 202 5.95 -5.47 -7.41
CA ASP A 202 4.57 -5.80 -7.79
C ASP A 202 4.55 -6.74 -9.00
N LEU A 203 5.19 -7.90 -8.87
CA LEU A 203 5.32 -8.88 -9.95
C LEU A 203 4.00 -9.59 -10.20
N HIS A 204 3.26 -9.90 -9.15
CA HIS A 204 1.94 -10.53 -9.17
C HIS A 204 1.85 -11.66 -10.21
N TRP A 205 2.68 -12.70 -10.00
CA TRP A 205 2.64 -13.86 -10.87
C TRP A 205 1.36 -14.66 -10.67
N ASP A 206 0.55 -14.72 -11.72
CA ASP A 206 -0.62 -15.61 -11.76
C ASP A 206 -0.27 -16.97 -12.38
N HIS A 207 -0.16 -17.98 -11.50
CA HIS A 207 0.09 -19.35 -11.91
C HIS A 207 -1.01 -19.90 -12.85
N ASP A 208 -2.25 -19.44 -12.68
CA ASP A 208 -3.43 -19.93 -13.39
C ASP A 208 -3.84 -19.03 -14.57
N TYR A 209 -2.99 -18.07 -14.94
CA TYR A 209 -3.25 -17.25 -16.13
C TYR A 209 -3.45 -18.10 -17.37
N LEU A 210 -4.57 -17.89 -18.07
CA LEU A 210 -4.94 -18.64 -19.26
C LEU A 210 -5.32 -17.71 -20.41
N GLU A 211 -4.51 -17.72 -21.48
CA GLU A 211 -4.77 -17.00 -22.71
C GLU A 211 -6.14 -17.36 -23.30
N GLY A 212 -6.82 -16.39 -23.90
CA GLY A 212 -8.09 -16.57 -24.59
C GLY A 212 -9.33 -16.60 -23.69
N THR A 213 -9.16 -16.59 -22.36
CA THR A 213 -10.28 -16.51 -21.40
C THR A 213 -10.84 -15.09 -21.30
N ASP A 214 -12.00 -14.92 -20.64
CA ASP A 214 -12.64 -13.61 -20.51
C ASP A 214 -11.84 -12.68 -19.59
N PRO A 215 -11.28 -11.56 -20.11
CA PRO A 215 -10.56 -10.61 -19.29
C PRO A 215 -11.48 -9.66 -18.50
N ASP A 216 -12.77 -9.69 -18.79
CA ASP A 216 -13.77 -8.77 -18.23
C ASP A 216 -14.83 -9.51 -17.40
N CYS A 217 -14.42 -10.62 -16.79
CA CYS A 217 -15.24 -11.49 -15.98
C CYS A 217 -15.79 -10.79 -14.72
N GLU A 218 -16.72 -11.44 -14.01
CA GLU A 218 -17.29 -10.88 -12.77
C GLU A 218 -16.34 -10.98 -11.54
N ASN A 219 -15.32 -11.87 -11.61
CA ASN A 219 -14.39 -12.03 -10.50
C ASN A 219 -13.47 -10.80 -10.33
N PRO A 220 -12.91 -10.59 -9.13
CA PRO A 220 -11.92 -9.52 -8.91
C PRO A 220 -10.62 -9.71 -9.69
N LEU A 221 -10.22 -10.95 -9.98
CA LEU A 221 -9.14 -11.31 -10.89
C LEU A 221 -9.68 -12.19 -12.00
N CYS A 222 -9.37 -11.83 -13.26
CA CYS A 222 -9.80 -12.51 -14.48
C CYS A 222 -8.61 -13.13 -15.22
N CYS A 223 -8.81 -13.47 -16.50
CA CYS A 223 -7.81 -14.14 -17.34
C CYS A 223 -7.42 -15.54 -16.85
N ARG A 224 -8.36 -16.27 -16.26
CA ARG A 224 -8.17 -17.61 -15.69
C ARG A 224 -9.23 -18.58 -16.21
N GLN A 225 -9.07 -19.87 -15.96
CA GLN A 225 -10.04 -20.88 -16.41
C GLN A 225 -11.46 -20.61 -15.91
N ASP A 226 -11.59 -20.18 -14.67
CA ASP A 226 -12.88 -19.83 -14.03
C ASP A 226 -13.48 -18.51 -14.54
N SER A 227 -12.76 -17.74 -15.32
CA SER A 227 -13.27 -16.55 -16.02
C SER A 227 -14.17 -16.90 -17.21
N GLY A 228 -14.11 -18.15 -17.70
CA GLY A 228 -14.86 -18.59 -18.88
C GLY A 228 -14.31 -18.02 -20.20
N LEU A 229 -15.13 -18.06 -21.22
CA LEU A 229 -14.80 -17.50 -22.55
C LEU A 229 -15.46 -16.12 -22.72
N PRO A 230 -14.79 -15.19 -23.40
CA PRO A 230 -15.38 -13.88 -23.68
C PRO A 230 -16.55 -14.02 -24.67
N PRO A 231 -17.49 -13.07 -24.70
CA PRO A 231 -18.48 -12.98 -25.78
C PRO A 231 -17.81 -12.93 -27.15
N ALA A 232 -18.45 -13.49 -28.17
CA ALA A 232 -17.90 -13.53 -29.54
C ALA A 232 -17.53 -12.16 -30.14
N SER A 233 -18.01 -11.07 -29.56
CA SER A 233 -17.73 -9.70 -29.98
C SER A 233 -16.46 -9.11 -29.38
N ARG A 234 -15.78 -9.80 -28.43
CA ARG A 234 -14.57 -9.33 -27.75
C ARG A 234 -13.45 -10.36 -27.83
N PRO A 235 -12.19 -9.92 -27.95
CA PRO A 235 -11.04 -10.82 -27.84
C PRO A 235 -10.94 -11.37 -26.41
N GLY A 236 -10.32 -12.54 -26.27
CA GLY A 236 -9.92 -13.09 -24.99
C GLY A 236 -8.57 -12.53 -24.53
N ALA A 237 -8.19 -12.93 -23.33
CA ALA A 237 -6.92 -12.55 -22.69
C ALA A 237 -5.73 -12.79 -23.62
N GLY A 238 -4.82 -11.81 -23.69
CA GLY A 238 -3.65 -11.86 -24.56
C GLY A 238 -2.59 -12.85 -24.09
N TYR A 239 -1.66 -13.20 -24.97
CA TYR A 239 -0.58 -14.15 -24.66
C TYR A 239 0.39 -13.60 -23.59
N TRP A 240 0.74 -12.31 -23.65
CA TRP A 240 1.73 -11.68 -22.76
C TRP A 240 1.13 -10.98 -21.54
N GLY A 241 -0.18 -10.98 -21.38
CA GLY A 241 -0.94 -10.24 -20.37
C GLY A 241 -2.09 -9.48 -21.01
N GLU A 242 -2.90 -8.81 -20.17
CA GLU A 242 -4.09 -8.11 -20.65
C GLU A 242 -4.31 -6.79 -19.90
N TYR A 243 -4.86 -5.78 -20.61
CA TYR A 243 -5.27 -4.50 -20.01
C TYR A 243 -6.63 -4.63 -19.31
N SER A 244 -6.67 -5.41 -18.26
CA SER A 244 -7.86 -5.62 -17.45
C SER A 244 -7.51 -5.99 -16.01
N LYS A 245 -8.45 -6.61 -15.31
CA LYS A 245 -8.25 -7.20 -13.97
C LYS A 245 -7.47 -8.51 -14.07
N CYS A 246 -6.27 -8.47 -14.62
CA CYS A 246 -5.46 -9.65 -14.91
C CYS A 246 -4.02 -9.41 -14.46
N ASP A 247 -3.45 -10.41 -13.81
CA ASP A 247 -2.05 -10.44 -13.43
C ASP A 247 -1.16 -11.08 -14.51
N LEU A 248 0.13 -11.23 -14.23
CA LEU A 248 1.09 -11.68 -15.24
C LEU A 248 1.21 -13.20 -15.35
N PRO A 249 1.23 -13.75 -16.56
CA PRO A 249 1.70 -15.11 -16.81
C PRO A 249 3.22 -15.22 -16.61
N LEU A 250 3.71 -16.42 -16.23
CA LEU A 250 5.14 -16.68 -16.00
C LEU A 250 6.03 -16.27 -17.17
N ARG A 251 5.58 -16.53 -18.40
CA ARG A 251 6.31 -16.19 -19.63
C ARG A 251 6.62 -14.70 -19.78
N THR A 252 5.78 -13.83 -19.22
CA THR A 252 6.02 -12.38 -19.24
C THR A 252 7.08 -11.98 -18.22
N LEU A 253 7.09 -12.60 -17.04
CA LEU A 253 8.19 -12.44 -16.08
C LEU A 253 9.51 -12.98 -16.64
N GLU A 254 9.50 -14.15 -17.30
CA GLU A 254 10.69 -14.68 -17.96
C GLU A 254 11.18 -13.76 -19.08
N SER A 255 10.25 -13.20 -19.87
CA SER A 255 10.55 -12.21 -20.90
C SER A 255 11.15 -10.92 -20.30
N LEU A 256 10.59 -10.41 -19.18
CA LEU A 256 11.13 -9.27 -18.46
C LEU A 256 12.58 -9.53 -18.07
N LEU A 257 12.82 -10.61 -17.34
CA LEU A 257 14.14 -10.93 -16.78
C LEU A 257 15.18 -11.24 -17.87
N SER A 258 14.79 -11.91 -18.95
CA SER A 258 15.68 -12.16 -20.10
C SER A 258 15.91 -10.91 -20.96
N GLY A 259 14.97 -9.97 -20.96
CA GLY A 259 15.02 -8.72 -21.72
C GLY A 259 15.81 -7.59 -21.09
N LEU A 260 16.40 -7.78 -19.90
CA LEU A 260 17.09 -6.73 -19.15
C LEU A 260 18.44 -6.29 -19.75
N GLY A 261 19.02 -7.08 -20.67
CA GLY A 261 20.35 -6.83 -21.24
C GLY A 261 20.56 -5.40 -21.75
N PRO A 262 19.66 -4.81 -22.57
CA PRO A 262 19.81 -3.44 -23.08
C PRO A 262 19.79 -2.36 -22.01
N ALA A 263 19.13 -2.62 -20.86
CA ALA A 263 19.06 -1.69 -19.73
C ALA A 263 20.23 -1.82 -18.75
N GLY A 264 21.01 -2.92 -18.82
CA GLY A 264 22.16 -3.19 -17.94
C GLY A 264 23.47 -2.55 -18.40
N PRO A 265 24.59 -2.86 -17.78
CA PRO A 265 24.69 -3.71 -16.58
C PRO A 265 24.14 -3.04 -15.31
N PHE A 266 23.85 -3.87 -14.29
CA PHE A 266 23.36 -3.40 -12.99
C PHE A 266 24.38 -3.73 -11.89
N ASP A 267 24.57 -2.79 -10.95
CA ASP A 267 25.44 -3.00 -9.78
C ASP A 267 24.71 -3.76 -8.67
N MET A 268 23.40 -3.57 -8.56
CA MET A 268 22.53 -4.23 -7.58
C MET A 268 21.06 -4.17 -8.02
N VAL A 269 20.22 -4.93 -7.34
CA VAL A 269 18.76 -4.97 -7.56
C VAL A 269 18.04 -4.69 -6.25
N TYR A 270 17.06 -3.79 -6.27
CA TYR A 270 16.05 -3.64 -5.23
C TYR A 270 14.77 -4.31 -5.71
N TRP A 271 14.22 -5.20 -4.89
CA TRP A 271 12.99 -5.93 -5.20
C TRP A 271 12.01 -5.79 -4.05
N THR A 272 10.94 -5.03 -4.21
CA THR A 272 10.08 -4.61 -3.10
C THR A 272 8.80 -5.42 -2.93
N GLY A 273 8.81 -6.70 -3.34
CA GLY A 273 7.75 -7.64 -2.97
C GLY A 273 6.57 -7.69 -3.93
N ASP A 274 5.47 -8.18 -3.41
CA ASP A 274 4.22 -8.48 -4.10
C ASP A 274 4.42 -9.46 -5.25
N ILE A 275 4.77 -10.69 -4.86
CA ILE A 275 5.03 -11.79 -5.79
C ILE A 275 3.74 -12.52 -6.17
N PRO A 276 2.83 -12.89 -5.22
CA PRO A 276 1.61 -13.63 -5.53
C PRO A 276 0.55 -12.78 -6.25
N ALA A 277 -0.34 -13.46 -6.97
CA ALA A 277 -1.43 -12.85 -7.72
C ALA A 277 -2.56 -12.30 -6.82
N HIS A 278 -3.49 -11.52 -7.43
CA HIS A 278 -4.64 -10.90 -6.78
C HIS A 278 -5.83 -11.83 -6.52
N ASN A 279 -5.68 -13.16 -6.64
CA ASN A 279 -6.74 -14.12 -6.26
C ASN A 279 -6.82 -14.33 -4.73
N VAL A 280 -6.79 -13.26 -3.97
CA VAL A 280 -6.62 -13.19 -2.50
C VAL A 280 -7.71 -13.91 -1.70
N TRP A 281 -8.84 -14.24 -2.30
CA TRP A 281 -9.93 -15.02 -1.68
C TRP A 281 -9.71 -16.54 -1.72
N HIS A 282 -8.71 -16.99 -2.48
CA HIS A 282 -8.46 -18.42 -2.69
C HIS A 282 -6.95 -18.71 -2.78
N GLN A 283 -6.25 -18.42 -1.70
CA GLN A 283 -4.80 -18.65 -1.55
C GLN A 283 -4.53 -19.40 -0.25
N SER A 284 -3.49 -20.21 -0.25
CA SER A 284 -2.98 -20.92 0.91
C SER A 284 -1.53 -20.52 1.19
N ARG A 285 -1.02 -20.83 2.39
CA ARG A 285 0.42 -20.65 2.71
C ARG A 285 1.31 -21.39 1.70
N GLN A 286 0.87 -22.53 1.17
CA GLN A 286 1.63 -23.27 0.16
C GLN A 286 1.68 -22.53 -1.18
N ASP A 287 0.62 -21.82 -1.57
CA ASP A 287 0.61 -21.02 -2.80
C ASP A 287 1.56 -19.84 -2.67
N GLN A 288 1.58 -19.16 -1.52
CA GLN A 288 2.53 -18.09 -1.22
C GLN A 288 3.99 -18.58 -1.26
N LEU A 289 4.28 -19.72 -0.63
CA LEU A 289 5.61 -20.31 -0.65
C LEU A 289 6.04 -20.79 -2.04
N ARG A 290 5.08 -21.28 -2.85
CA ARG A 290 5.33 -21.63 -4.26
C ARG A 290 5.70 -20.39 -5.07
N ALA A 291 4.95 -19.31 -4.92
CA ALA A 291 5.23 -18.05 -5.61
C ALA A 291 6.62 -17.52 -5.22
N LEU A 292 6.91 -17.42 -3.92
CA LEU A 292 8.20 -17.00 -3.39
C LEU A 292 9.36 -17.82 -3.97
N THR A 293 9.27 -19.15 -3.91
CA THR A 293 10.38 -20.02 -4.35
C THR A 293 10.57 -20.01 -5.85
N THR A 294 9.48 -20.04 -6.63
CA THR A 294 9.53 -20.04 -8.10
C THR A 294 10.10 -18.74 -8.64
N VAL A 295 9.59 -17.61 -8.19
CA VAL A 295 10.05 -16.31 -8.69
C VAL A 295 11.46 -16.00 -8.20
N THR A 296 11.81 -16.35 -6.95
CA THR A 296 13.20 -16.24 -6.47
C THR A 296 14.16 -17.05 -7.33
N ALA A 297 13.79 -18.27 -7.73
CA ALA A 297 14.62 -19.11 -8.61
C ALA A 297 14.80 -18.48 -10.01
N LEU A 298 13.75 -17.86 -10.56
CA LEU A 298 13.84 -17.13 -11.83
C LEU A 298 14.78 -15.92 -11.72
N VAL A 299 14.63 -15.12 -10.68
CA VAL A 299 15.49 -13.95 -10.44
C VAL A 299 16.96 -14.40 -10.33
N LYS A 300 17.26 -15.46 -9.56
CA LYS A 300 18.61 -16.05 -9.48
C LYS A 300 19.13 -16.52 -10.83
N LYS A 301 18.30 -17.20 -11.62
CA LYS A 301 18.67 -17.73 -12.93
C LYS A 301 19.09 -16.63 -13.90
N PHE A 302 18.34 -15.54 -13.96
CA PHE A 302 18.53 -14.49 -14.97
C PHE A 302 19.50 -13.38 -14.56
N LEU A 303 19.56 -13.04 -13.27
CA LEU A 303 20.43 -11.97 -12.77
C LEU A 303 21.81 -12.48 -12.33
N GLY A 304 21.96 -13.79 -12.14
CA GLY A 304 23.26 -14.42 -11.86
C GLY A 304 23.92 -13.87 -10.58
N PRO A 305 25.14 -13.29 -10.67
CA PRO A 305 25.89 -12.83 -9.51
C PRO A 305 25.47 -11.44 -9.01
N VAL A 306 24.55 -10.76 -9.67
CA VAL A 306 24.11 -9.41 -9.25
C VAL A 306 23.42 -9.53 -7.89
N PRO A 307 23.84 -8.76 -6.86
CA PRO A 307 23.22 -8.82 -5.55
C PRO A 307 21.78 -8.29 -5.61
N VAL A 308 20.85 -9.02 -4.99
CA VAL A 308 19.44 -8.66 -4.90
C VAL A 308 19.09 -8.41 -3.45
N TYR A 309 18.40 -7.30 -3.18
CA TYR A 309 17.96 -6.90 -1.86
C TYR A 309 16.44 -6.82 -1.85
N PRO A 310 15.74 -7.85 -1.32
CA PRO A 310 14.29 -7.90 -1.32
C PRO A 310 13.66 -7.20 -0.11
N ALA A 311 12.41 -6.74 -0.26
CA ALA A 311 11.54 -6.33 0.83
C ALA A 311 10.20 -7.08 0.74
N VAL A 312 9.45 -7.08 1.82
CA VAL A 312 8.18 -7.82 1.96
C VAL A 312 7.03 -6.96 1.46
N GLY A 313 6.23 -7.46 0.51
CA GLY A 313 4.99 -6.85 0.09
C GLY A 313 3.78 -7.32 0.92
N ASN A 314 2.60 -6.80 0.61
CA ASN A 314 1.39 -7.14 1.36
C ASN A 314 0.70 -8.43 0.83
N HIS A 315 0.99 -8.82 -0.40
CA HIS A 315 0.49 -10.07 -0.99
C HIS A 315 1.31 -11.31 -0.59
N GLU A 316 2.45 -11.18 0.06
CA GLU A 316 3.24 -12.33 0.53
C GLU A 316 2.53 -13.13 1.61
N SER A 317 1.61 -12.53 2.37
CA SER A 317 0.84 -13.25 3.40
C SER A 317 -0.49 -13.79 2.87
N THR A 318 -1.02 -14.78 3.58
CA THR A 318 -2.39 -15.24 3.43
C THR A 318 -3.00 -15.47 4.83
N PRO A 319 -4.13 -14.80 5.12
CA PRO A 319 -4.88 -13.84 4.30
C PRO A 319 -4.02 -12.63 3.88
N VAL A 320 -4.33 -12.05 2.71
CA VAL A 320 -3.64 -10.84 2.22
C VAL A 320 -3.69 -9.72 3.27
N ASN A 321 -2.64 -8.92 3.37
CA ASN A 321 -2.47 -7.89 4.40
C ASN A 321 -2.39 -8.42 5.86
N GLY A 322 -2.47 -9.74 6.06
CA GLY A 322 -2.42 -10.38 7.37
C GLY A 322 -0.99 -10.51 7.91
N PHE A 323 -0.46 -9.46 8.53
CA PHE A 323 0.89 -9.43 9.10
C PHE A 323 0.84 -9.15 10.61
N PRO A 324 0.57 -10.18 11.41
CA PRO A 324 0.57 -10.05 12.86
C PRO A 324 1.94 -9.60 13.38
N PRO A 325 1.96 -8.62 14.31
CA PRO A 325 3.19 -8.26 15.02
C PRO A 325 3.75 -9.44 15.84
N PRO A 326 5.06 -9.46 16.18
CA PRO A 326 5.73 -10.61 16.80
C PRO A 326 5.17 -11.07 18.15
N PHE A 327 4.35 -10.27 18.83
CA PHE A 327 3.66 -10.69 20.05
C PHE A 327 2.47 -11.65 19.80
N ILE A 328 2.13 -11.87 18.53
CA ILE A 328 1.15 -12.88 18.10
C ILE A 328 1.92 -14.17 17.79
N GLU A 329 1.69 -15.17 18.59
CA GLU A 329 2.38 -16.47 18.55
C GLU A 329 1.49 -17.59 18.01
N GLY A 330 2.08 -18.76 17.80
CA GLY A 330 1.36 -19.98 17.40
C GLY A 330 0.94 -19.95 15.93
N ASN A 331 -0.25 -20.48 15.65
CA ASN A 331 -0.74 -20.68 14.27
C ASN A 331 -0.97 -19.38 13.50
N TYR A 332 -1.20 -18.28 14.20
CA TYR A 332 -1.41 -16.96 13.61
C TYR A 332 -0.10 -16.23 13.30
N SER A 333 1.04 -16.65 13.85
CA SER A 333 2.34 -16.04 13.60
C SER A 333 2.73 -16.06 12.13
N SER A 334 3.39 -14.99 11.64
CA SER A 334 4.01 -14.94 10.30
C SER A 334 5.38 -15.64 10.23
N SER A 335 5.80 -16.37 11.25
CA SER A 335 7.10 -17.06 11.28
C SER A 335 7.30 -18.03 10.10
N TRP A 336 6.23 -18.70 9.65
CA TRP A 336 6.25 -19.57 8.47
C TRP A 336 6.73 -18.85 7.20
N LEU A 337 6.34 -17.59 7.03
CA LEU A 337 6.71 -16.75 5.89
C LEU A 337 8.14 -16.22 6.03
N TYR A 338 8.48 -15.65 7.18
CA TYR A 338 9.80 -15.06 7.41
C TYR A 338 10.93 -16.10 7.38
N GLU A 339 10.68 -17.32 7.87
CA GLU A 339 11.64 -18.43 7.74
C GLU A 339 11.82 -18.85 6.27
N ALA A 340 10.74 -18.92 5.51
CA ALA A 340 10.81 -19.24 4.08
C ALA A 340 11.57 -18.15 3.30
N MET A 341 11.35 -16.88 3.61
CA MET A 341 12.08 -15.75 3.03
C MET A 341 13.57 -15.81 3.39
N ALA A 342 13.89 -16.04 4.66
CA ALA A 342 15.27 -16.18 5.12
C ALA A 342 16.02 -17.27 4.35
N LYS A 343 15.36 -18.40 4.08
CA LYS A 343 15.90 -19.50 3.28
C LYS A 343 15.98 -19.15 1.78
N ALA A 344 14.93 -18.53 1.23
CA ALA A 344 14.91 -18.19 -0.20
C ALA A 344 15.97 -17.15 -0.56
N TRP A 345 16.27 -16.22 0.34
CA TRP A 345 17.18 -15.09 0.11
C TRP A 345 18.59 -15.28 0.70
N GLU A 346 18.91 -16.44 1.29
CA GLU A 346 20.19 -16.72 1.94
C GLU A 346 21.44 -16.52 1.06
N SER A 347 21.30 -16.61 -0.27
CA SER A 347 22.39 -16.38 -1.22
C SER A 347 22.69 -14.90 -1.46
N TRP A 348 21.79 -14.01 -1.07
CA TRP A 348 21.89 -12.56 -1.25
C TRP A 348 22.11 -11.82 0.07
N LEU A 349 21.55 -12.35 1.16
CA LEU A 349 21.55 -11.70 2.46
C LEU A 349 22.55 -12.35 3.40
N PRO A 350 23.47 -11.57 4.01
CA PRO A 350 24.44 -12.08 4.97
C PRO A 350 23.76 -12.51 6.29
N ALA A 351 24.41 -13.41 7.02
CA ALA A 351 23.84 -14.07 8.20
C ALA A 351 23.37 -13.10 9.30
N GLU A 352 24.01 -11.95 9.44
CA GLU A 352 23.65 -10.92 10.41
C GLU A 352 22.26 -10.31 10.18
N THR A 353 21.72 -10.37 8.95
CA THR A 353 20.39 -9.86 8.61
C THR A 353 19.28 -10.79 9.04
N LEU A 354 19.58 -12.08 9.24
CA LEU A 354 18.56 -13.12 9.43
C LEU A 354 17.80 -12.98 10.75
N HIS A 355 18.40 -12.35 11.76
CA HIS A 355 17.73 -12.16 13.05
C HIS A 355 16.47 -11.30 12.93
N THR A 356 16.61 -10.10 12.42
CA THR A 356 15.48 -9.15 12.25
C THR A 356 14.52 -9.61 11.13
N LEU A 357 15.05 -10.26 10.08
CA LEU A 357 14.23 -10.84 9.02
C LEU A 357 13.27 -11.92 9.58
N ARG A 358 13.73 -12.79 10.48
CA ARG A 358 12.89 -13.82 11.11
C ARG A 358 11.91 -13.26 12.12
N ILE A 359 12.24 -12.16 12.79
CA ILE A 359 11.35 -11.52 13.77
C ILE A 359 10.21 -10.79 13.07
N GLY A 360 10.50 -10.03 12.00
CA GLY A 360 9.52 -9.12 11.45
C GLY A 360 9.66 -8.80 9.97
N GLY A 361 10.45 -9.54 9.20
CA GLY A 361 10.58 -9.31 7.77
C GLY A 361 11.36 -8.03 7.38
N PHE A 362 12.19 -7.48 8.28
CA PHE A 362 13.00 -6.30 8.03
C PHE A 362 14.48 -6.56 8.33
N TYR A 363 15.39 -5.81 7.70
CA TYR A 363 16.83 -5.98 7.90
C TYR A 363 17.63 -4.76 7.44
N ALA A 364 18.92 -4.72 7.81
CA ALA A 364 19.85 -3.74 7.29
C ALA A 364 21.21 -4.39 7.01
N LEU A 365 21.88 -3.90 5.96
CA LEU A 365 23.22 -4.35 5.57
C LEU A 365 23.97 -3.22 4.85
N SER A 366 25.26 -3.39 4.61
CA SER A 366 26.04 -2.44 3.80
C SER A 366 26.39 -3.09 2.45
N PRO A 367 25.69 -2.72 1.36
CA PRO A 367 25.98 -3.26 0.02
C PRO A 367 27.42 -2.98 -0.44
N ARG A 368 27.96 -1.85 0.01
CA ARG A 368 29.32 -1.39 -0.26
C ARG A 368 29.75 -0.35 0.77
N PRO A 369 31.05 -0.03 0.87
CA PRO A 369 31.53 1.00 1.79
C PRO A 369 30.82 2.35 1.59
N GLY A 370 30.42 3.00 2.67
CA GLY A 370 29.75 4.30 2.67
C GLY A 370 28.26 4.27 2.32
N LEU A 371 27.70 3.09 2.01
CA LEU A 371 26.26 2.92 1.75
C LEU A 371 25.65 1.87 2.69
N ARG A 372 24.70 2.25 3.51
CA ARG A 372 23.82 1.39 4.31
C ARG A 372 22.48 1.22 3.60
N LEU A 373 22.01 0.00 3.43
CA LEU A 373 20.67 -0.33 2.93
C LEU A 373 19.82 -0.84 4.08
N ILE A 374 18.62 -0.28 4.21
CA ILE A 374 17.61 -0.67 5.18
C ILE A 374 16.36 -1.11 4.45
N SER A 375 15.94 -2.35 4.67
CA SER A 375 14.69 -2.92 4.15
C SER A 375 13.66 -2.96 5.27
N LEU A 376 12.52 -2.30 5.07
CA LEU A 376 11.44 -2.21 6.03
C LEU A 376 10.27 -3.12 5.64
N ASN A 377 9.65 -3.76 6.63
CA ASN A 377 8.35 -4.39 6.46
C ASN A 377 7.25 -3.33 6.64
N MET A 378 6.79 -2.78 5.52
CA MET A 378 5.78 -1.72 5.51
C MET A 378 4.38 -2.21 5.86
N ASN A 379 4.16 -3.53 5.97
CA ASN A 379 2.89 -4.08 6.45
C ASN A 379 2.61 -3.69 7.91
N PHE A 380 3.64 -3.35 8.69
CA PHE A 380 3.50 -2.81 10.03
C PHE A 380 3.01 -1.37 10.08
N CYS A 381 2.83 -0.74 8.92
CA CYS A 381 2.17 0.55 8.82
C CYS A 381 0.85 0.50 8.03
N SER A 382 0.52 -0.65 7.41
CA SER A 382 -0.61 -0.75 6.52
C SER A 382 -1.94 -0.50 7.23
N ARG A 383 -2.78 0.32 6.61
CA ARG A 383 -4.18 0.54 7.03
C ARG A 383 -5.04 -0.72 6.87
N GLU A 384 -4.58 -1.65 6.06
CA GLU A 384 -5.29 -2.89 5.71
C GLU A 384 -4.82 -4.09 6.53
N ASN A 385 -3.75 -3.91 7.32
CA ASN A 385 -3.32 -4.92 8.27
C ASN A 385 -4.21 -4.92 9.52
N PHE A 386 -5.24 -5.76 9.50
CA PHE A 386 -6.23 -5.86 10.57
C PHE A 386 -5.64 -6.28 11.93
N TRP A 387 -4.46 -6.92 11.97
CA TRP A 387 -3.78 -7.26 13.21
C TRP A 387 -3.35 -6.04 14.02
N LEU A 388 -3.19 -4.89 13.36
CA LEU A 388 -2.84 -3.64 14.04
C LEU A 388 -4.02 -3.06 14.85
N LEU A 389 -5.23 -3.60 14.71
CA LEU A 389 -6.37 -3.29 15.58
C LEU A 389 -6.13 -3.72 17.03
N ILE A 390 -5.25 -4.69 17.28
CA ILE A 390 -4.87 -5.12 18.63
C ILE A 390 -3.90 -4.11 19.25
N ASN A 391 -2.86 -3.74 18.51
CA ASN A 391 -1.87 -2.73 18.91
C ASN A 391 -1.11 -2.23 17.69
N SER A 392 -1.22 -0.93 17.39
CA SER A 392 -0.53 -0.27 16.27
C SER A 392 0.71 0.53 16.68
N THR A 393 1.09 0.48 17.98
CA THR A 393 2.23 1.23 18.50
C THR A 393 3.53 0.56 18.09
N ASP A 394 4.27 1.18 17.18
CA ASP A 394 5.56 0.71 16.66
C ASP A 394 5.65 -0.82 16.53
N PRO A 395 4.85 -1.44 15.63
CA PRO A 395 4.83 -2.89 15.50
C PRO A 395 6.23 -3.44 15.29
N ALA A 396 6.54 -4.52 16.01
CA ALA A 396 7.89 -5.12 16.06
C ALA A 396 9.02 -4.20 16.56
N GLY A 397 8.73 -3.01 17.05
CA GLY A 397 9.76 -2.00 17.40
C GLY A 397 10.57 -1.50 16.20
N GLN A 398 9.99 -1.63 14.98
CA GLN A 398 10.71 -1.40 13.73
C GLN A 398 11.17 0.05 13.56
N LEU A 399 10.35 1.04 13.91
CA LEU A 399 10.76 2.45 13.79
C LEU A 399 11.80 2.83 14.83
N GLN A 400 11.71 2.30 16.06
CA GLN A 400 12.77 2.52 17.06
C GLN A 400 14.09 1.86 16.63
N TRP A 401 14.04 0.68 16.01
CA TRP A 401 15.21 0.04 15.40
C TRP A 401 15.76 0.87 14.24
N LEU A 402 14.91 1.40 13.36
CA LEU A 402 15.31 2.29 12.26
C LEU A 402 16.06 3.51 12.76
N VAL A 403 15.63 4.12 13.86
CA VAL A 403 16.34 5.24 14.50
C VAL A 403 17.77 4.82 14.89
N GLY A 404 17.94 3.62 15.46
CA GLY A 404 19.26 3.08 15.82
C GLY A 404 20.17 2.89 14.60
N GLU A 405 19.64 2.32 13.51
CA GLU A 405 20.39 2.11 12.26
C GLU A 405 20.81 3.43 11.61
N LEU A 406 19.91 4.43 11.60
CA LEU A 406 20.20 5.75 11.03
C LEU A 406 21.21 6.52 11.88
N GLN A 407 21.13 6.44 13.20
CA GLN A 407 22.11 7.06 14.08
C GLN A 407 23.50 6.43 13.89
N ALA A 408 23.57 5.10 13.85
CA ALA A 408 24.83 4.41 13.60
C ALA A 408 25.44 4.75 12.22
N ALA A 409 24.59 4.94 11.18
CA ALA A 409 25.05 5.39 9.87
C ALA A 409 25.55 6.85 9.91
N GLU A 410 24.83 7.75 10.59
CA GLU A 410 25.24 9.15 10.80
C GLU A 410 26.60 9.22 11.49
N ASP A 411 26.80 8.44 12.56
CA ASP A 411 28.05 8.39 13.34
C ASP A 411 29.24 7.90 12.51
N ARG A 412 29.01 6.99 11.54
CA ARG A 412 30.05 6.50 10.61
C ARG A 412 30.25 7.39 9.39
N GLY A 413 29.34 8.35 9.14
CA GLY A 413 29.33 9.14 7.91
C GLY A 413 28.81 8.38 6.68
N ASP A 414 28.14 7.24 6.88
CA ASP A 414 27.51 6.46 5.80
C ASP A 414 26.27 7.18 5.27
N LYS A 415 25.94 6.94 4.01
CA LYS A 415 24.66 7.30 3.40
C LYS A 415 23.70 6.13 3.45
N VAL A 416 22.41 6.42 3.49
CA VAL A 416 21.37 5.39 3.66
C VAL A 416 20.41 5.38 2.48
N HIS A 417 20.14 4.18 1.97
CA HIS A 417 18.97 3.87 1.15
C HIS A 417 17.95 3.10 1.98
N ILE A 418 16.69 3.49 1.88
CA ILE A 418 15.56 2.75 2.48
C ILE A 418 14.76 2.12 1.34
N ILE A 419 14.46 0.83 1.45
CA ILE A 419 13.54 0.13 0.58
C ILE A 419 12.36 -0.41 1.40
N GLY A 420 11.19 -0.44 0.81
CA GLY A 420 9.98 -1.00 1.38
C GLY A 420 8.94 -1.19 0.29
N HIS A 421 7.79 -1.76 0.63
CA HIS A 421 6.73 -1.97 -0.34
C HIS A 421 5.71 -0.83 -0.33
N ILE A 422 4.92 -0.68 0.73
CA ILE A 422 3.89 0.36 0.84
C ILE A 422 4.53 1.72 1.08
N PRO A 423 4.20 2.77 0.32
CA PRO A 423 4.82 4.08 0.48
C PRO A 423 4.36 4.80 1.76
N PRO A 424 5.19 5.68 2.32
CA PRO A 424 4.91 6.35 3.61
C PRO A 424 3.61 7.15 3.66
N GLY A 425 3.22 7.77 2.56
CA GLY A 425 1.96 8.51 2.43
C GLY A 425 0.71 7.63 2.51
N HIS A 426 0.83 6.30 2.43
CA HIS A 426 -0.26 5.34 2.49
C HIS A 426 -0.41 4.67 3.86
N CYS A 427 0.51 4.91 4.77
CA CYS A 427 0.57 4.30 6.08
C CYS A 427 -0.50 4.84 7.05
N LEU A 428 -0.70 4.13 8.16
CA LEU A 428 -1.44 4.61 9.33
C LEU A 428 -0.86 5.97 9.79
N LYS A 429 -1.72 6.90 10.15
CA LYS A 429 -1.35 8.28 10.47
C LYS A 429 -0.21 8.36 11.49
N SER A 430 -0.34 7.73 12.65
CA SER A 430 0.70 7.79 13.70
C SER A 430 2.03 7.22 13.24
N TRP A 431 2.02 6.10 12.50
CA TRP A 431 3.23 5.52 11.95
C TRP A 431 3.88 6.43 10.91
N SER A 432 3.09 6.93 9.94
CA SER A 432 3.55 7.84 8.88
C SER A 432 4.17 9.12 9.45
N TRP A 433 3.56 9.71 10.48
CA TRP A 433 4.06 10.93 11.11
C TRP A 433 5.36 10.68 11.87
N ASN A 434 5.51 9.54 12.56
CA ASN A 434 6.77 9.16 13.20
C ASN A 434 7.87 8.88 12.18
N TYR A 435 7.55 8.15 11.09
CA TYR A 435 8.49 7.95 10.00
C TYR A 435 8.94 9.29 9.39
N TYR A 436 8.00 10.20 9.15
CA TYR A 436 8.30 11.54 8.63
C TYR A 436 9.27 12.31 9.53
N ARG A 437 9.08 12.27 10.86
CA ARG A 437 10.00 12.86 11.85
C ARG A 437 11.39 12.22 11.80
N ILE A 438 11.48 10.91 11.64
CA ILE A 438 12.75 10.20 11.51
C ILE A 438 13.47 10.68 10.24
N ILE A 439 12.78 10.71 9.08
CA ILE A 439 13.35 11.19 7.83
C ILE A 439 13.84 12.64 7.95
N ALA A 440 13.05 13.51 8.57
CA ALA A 440 13.45 14.89 8.80
C ALA A 440 14.66 15.01 9.75
N ARG A 441 14.77 14.17 10.79
CA ARG A 441 15.93 14.15 11.69
C ARG A 441 17.21 13.74 10.98
N TYR A 442 17.15 12.76 10.11
CA TYR A 442 18.30 12.18 9.43
C TYR A 442 18.47 12.63 7.97
N GLU A 443 17.96 13.82 7.61
CA GLU A 443 17.97 14.32 6.23
C GLU A 443 19.36 14.34 5.58
N ASN A 444 20.43 14.55 6.35
CA ASN A 444 21.81 14.57 5.84
C ASN A 444 22.37 13.17 5.57
N THR A 445 21.80 12.16 6.19
CA THR A 445 22.23 10.75 6.11
C THR A 445 21.48 10.01 5.00
N LEU A 446 20.23 10.38 4.75
CA LEU A 446 19.39 9.73 3.74
C LEU A 446 19.77 10.18 2.33
N ALA A 447 19.99 9.21 1.45
CA ALA A 447 20.33 9.41 0.03
C ALA A 447 19.22 8.97 -0.93
N GLY A 448 18.32 8.06 -0.51
CA GLY A 448 17.21 7.60 -1.34
C GLY A 448 16.20 6.75 -0.57
N GLN A 449 14.95 6.79 -1.02
CA GLN A 449 13.84 5.98 -0.50
C GLN A 449 13.08 5.40 -1.68
N PHE A 450 12.78 4.08 -1.67
CA PHE A 450 12.29 3.37 -2.84
C PHE A 450 11.15 2.42 -2.45
N PHE A 451 9.99 2.56 -3.12
CA PHE A 451 8.76 1.84 -2.80
C PHE A 451 8.04 1.34 -4.06
N GLY A 452 7.01 0.51 -3.89
CA GLY A 452 6.10 -0.03 -4.90
C GLY A 452 4.63 0.17 -4.54
N HIS A 453 3.84 -0.91 -4.61
CA HIS A 453 2.47 -1.04 -4.13
C HIS A 453 1.39 -0.32 -4.96
N THR A 454 1.66 0.85 -5.48
CA THR A 454 0.63 1.65 -6.17
C THR A 454 0.42 1.25 -7.62
N HIS A 455 1.28 0.38 -8.15
CA HIS A 455 1.36 -0.09 -9.54
C HIS A 455 1.64 1.00 -10.59
N VAL A 456 1.59 2.26 -10.21
CA VAL A 456 1.80 3.42 -11.08
C VAL A 456 3.16 4.07 -10.85
N ASP A 457 3.54 4.97 -11.74
CA ASP A 457 4.84 5.65 -11.70
C ASP A 457 4.69 7.01 -11.01
N GLU A 458 5.13 7.11 -9.74
CA GLU A 458 4.94 8.32 -8.95
C GLU A 458 6.08 8.59 -7.96
N PHE A 459 5.97 9.67 -7.19
CA PHE A 459 6.93 10.05 -6.15
C PHE A 459 6.22 10.80 -5.02
N GLU A 460 6.84 10.87 -3.84
CA GLU A 460 6.34 11.64 -2.70
C GLU A 460 7.45 12.51 -2.15
N VAL A 461 7.20 13.82 -1.97
CA VAL A 461 8.18 14.76 -1.44
C VAL A 461 8.02 14.93 0.07
N PHE A 462 9.14 14.89 0.78
CA PHE A 462 9.24 15.21 2.22
C PHE A 462 9.70 16.64 2.39
N TYR A 463 9.13 17.31 3.38
CA TYR A 463 9.47 18.68 3.76
C TYR A 463 9.95 18.77 5.21
N ASP A 464 10.64 19.86 5.54
CA ASP A 464 10.96 20.18 6.93
C ASP A 464 9.70 20.27 7.79
N GLU A 465 9.77 19.82 9.04
CA GLU A 465 8.59 19.74 9.90
C GLU A 465 8.11 21.11 10.42
N GLU A 466 9.00 22.09 10.49
CA GLU A 466 8.68 23.40 11.07
C GLU A 466 7.85 24.26 10.12
N THR A 467 8.29 24.37 8.87
CA THR A 467 7.66 25.28 7.90
C THR A 467 6.86 24.54 6.83
N LEU A 468 7.09 23.24 6.63
CA LEU A 468 6.56 22.41 5.55
C LEU A 468 6.80 23.02 4.16
N SER A 469 7.91 23.73 3.99
CA SER A 469 8.20 24.46 2.76
C SER A 469 9.50 24.05 2.08
N ARG A 470 10.52 23.64 2.84
CA ARG A 470 11.81 23.22 2.32
C ARG A 470 11.80 21.72 2.02
N PRO A 471 11.88 21.32 0.74
CA PRO A 471 11.95 19.91 0.38
C PRO A 471 13.29 19.30 0.85
N LEU A 472 13.24 18.15 1.52
CA LEU A 472 14.40 17.51 2.12
C LEU A 472 14.69 16.10 1.61
N SER A 473 13.68 15.38 1.16
CA SER A 473 13.84 14.01 0.62
C SER A 473 12.73 13.70 -0.39
N VAL A 474 12.93 12.63 -1.15
CA VAL A 474 11.94 12.07 -2.08
C VAL A 474 11.82 10.57 -1.84
N ALA A 475 10.60 10.07 -1.72
CA ALA A 475 10.30 8.68 -1.91
C ALA A 475 9.94 8.45 -3.39
N PHE A 476 10.64 7.53 -4.04
CA PHE A 476 10.38 7.11 -5.41
C PHE A 476 9.51 5.86 -5.40
N LEU A 477 8.34 5.92 -6.04
CA LEU A 477 7.44 4.79 -6.20
C LEU A 477 7.58 4.28 -7.63
N ALA A 478 8.09 3.08 -7.76
CA ALA A 478 8.34 2.51 -9.08
C ALA A 478 7.09 1.84 -9.64
N PRO A 479 6.93 1.83 -10.98
CA PRO A 479 5.84 1.15 -11.65
C PRO A 479 5.93 -0.36 -11.48
N SER A 480 4.78 -1.02 -11.36
CA SER A 480 4.66 -2.47 -11.22
C SER A 480 5.10 -3.24 -12.47
N ALA A 481 5.50 -4.50 -12.27
CA ALA A 481 5.61 -5.44 -13.38
C ALA A 481 4.22 -5.92 -13.82
N THR A 482 3.26 -6.07 -12.90
CA THR A 482 1.90 -6.54 -13.25
C THR A 482 1.13 -5.58 -14.15
N THR A 483 0.16 -6.16 -14.88
CA THR A 483 -0.83 -5.45 -15.72
C THR A 483 -2.05 -4.97 -14.95
N TYR A 484 -2.23 -5.44 -13.73
CA TYR A 484 -3.37 -5.14 -12.87
C TYR A 484 -3.33 -3.69 -12.35
N ILE A 485 -4.28 -2.78 -12.65
CA ILE A 485 -5.43 -2.90 -13.53
C ILE A 485 -5.20 -2.05 -14.79
N GLY A 486 -5.20 -2.69 -15.96
CA GLY A 486 -5.20 -1.97 -17.23
C GLY A 486 -3.87 -1.26 -17.56
N LEU A 487 -2.72 -1.77 -17.08
CA LEU A 487 -1.42 -1.15 -17.21
C LEU A 487 -0.46 -1.99 -18.06
N ASN A 488 0.52 -1.35 -18.69
CA ASN A 488 1.64 -2.08 -19.28
C ASN A 488 2.53 -2.70 -18.19
N PRO A 489 3.08 -3.90 -18.38
CA PRO A 489 4.18 -4.39 -17.54
C PRO A 489 5.37 -3.45 -17.56
N GLY A 490 5.98 -3.18 -16.40
CA GLY A 490 7.09 -2.24 -16.32
C GLY A 490 8.14 -2.59 -15.27
N TYR A 491 9.29 -1.93 -15.38
CA TYR A 491 10.34 -1.90 -14.36
C TYR A 491 11.12 -0.59 -14.44
N ARG A 492 11.91 -0.31 -13.40
CA ARG A 492 12.70 0.92 -13.32
C ARG A 492 14.18 0.66 -13.20
N VAL A 493 14.99 1.58 -13.74
CA VAL A 493 16.44 1.63 -13.51
C VAL A 493 16.79 2.99 -12.92
N TYR A 494 17.32 3.01 -11.71
CA TYR A 494 17.87 4.21 -11.09
C TYR A 494 19.35 4.35 -11.42
N GLN A 495 19.76 5.59 -11.70
CA GLN A 495 21.15 6.01 -11.75
C GLN A 495 21.43 6.76 -10.45
N ILE A 496 22.40 6.28 -9.68
CA ILE A 496 22.82 6.90 -8.43
C ILE A 496 24.27 7.35 -8.52
N ASP A 497 24.65 8.29 -7.67
CA ASP A 497 26.05 8.66 -7.46
C ASP A 497 26.82 7.41 -7.06
N GLY A 498 27.92 7.12 -7.80
CA GLY A 498 28.48 5.78 -7.86
C GLY A 498 29.40 5.42 -6.68
N ASN A 499 30.22 4.40 -6.87
CA ASN A 499 31.06 3.86 -5.82
C ASN A 499 32.46 4.51 -5.82
N TYR A 500 32.66 5.51 -4.98
CA TYR A 500 33.95 6.17 -4.73
C TYR A 500 33.95 6.81 -3.34
N PRO A 501 35.13 7.09 -2.73
CA PRO A 501 35.21 7.74 -1.43
C PRO A 501 34.53 9.13 -1.44
N GLY A 502 33.59 9.34 -0.52
CA GLY A 502 32.82 10.58 -0.43
C GLY A 502 31.62 10.68 -1.38
N SER A 503 31.25 9.58 -2.05
CA SER A 503 29.99 9.52 -2.82
C SER A 503 28.80 9.88 -1.96
N SER A 504 27.88 10.66 -2.54
CA SER A 504 26.62 11.01 -1.91
C SER A 504 25.58 9.90 -2.00
N HIS A 505 25.75 8.95 -2.91
CA HIS A 505 24.78 7.88 -3.24
C HIS A 505 23.37 8.36 -3.59
N VAL A 506 23.16 9.66 -3.84
CA VAL A 506 21.84 10.21 -4.21
C VAL A 506 21.41 9.74 -5.60
N VAL A 507 20.11 9.73 -5.83
CA VAL A 507 19.53 9.47 -7.15
C VAL A 507 19.88 10.64 -8.09
N LEU A 508 20.48 10.32 -9.24
CA LEU A 508 20.87 11.27 -10.28
C LEU A 508 19.83 11.36 -11.38
N ASP A 509 19.18 10.24 -11.70
CA ASP A 509 18.16 10.10 -12.72
C ASP A 509 17.46 8.74 -12.60
N HIS A 510 16.37 8.55 -13.32
CA HIS A 510 15.81 7.21 -13.51
C HIS A 510 15.22 7.04 -14.91
N GLU A 511 15.11 5.78 -15.32
CA GLU A 511 14.53 5.34 -16.57
C GLU A 511 13.45 4.32 -16.29
N THR A 512 12.25 4.48 -16.87
CA THR A 512 11.17 3.50 -16.81
C THR A 512 11.10 2.76 -18.14
N TYR A 513 11.02 1.43 -18.05
CA TYR A 513 10.89 0.52 -19.18
C TYR A 513 9.54 -0.20 -19.11
N ILE A 514 8.93 -0.45 -20.28
CA ILE A 514 7.66 -1.17 -20.38
C ILE A 514 7.68 -2.22 -21.49
N LEU A 515 6.79 -3.19 -21.37
CA LEU A 515 6.34 -4.00 -22.49
C LEU A 515 5.00 -3.43 -22.99
N ASN A 516 4.96 -2.90 -24.20
CA ASN A 516 3.70 -2.45 -24.80
C ASN A 516 2.85 -3.67 -25.17
N LEU A 517 1.81 -3.96 -24.39
CA LEU A 517 0.97 -5.15 -24.58
C LEU A 517 0.21 -5.14 -25.89
N THR A 518 -0.23 -3.97 -26.38
CA THR A 518 -0.90 -3.86 -27.67
C THR A 518 -0.02 -4.40 -28.78
N GLN A 519 1.26 -4.03 -28.79
CA GLN A 519 2.23 -4.51 -29.77
C GLN A 519 2.65 -5.95 -29.50
N ALA A 520 2.87 -6.31 -28.24
CA ALA A 520 3.34 -7.65 -27.89
C ALA A 520 2.32 -8.75 -28.20
N ASN A 521 1.02 -8.44 -28.08
CA ASN A 521 -0.07 -9.41 -28.35
C ASN A 521 -0.50 -9.46 -29.83
N GLU A 522 0.16 -8.70 -30.73
CA GLU A 522 -0.08 -8.85 -32.18
C GLU A 522 0.39 -10.25 -32.65
N PRO A 523 -0.33 -10.90 -33.56
CA PRO A 523 0.03 -12.22 -34.06
C PRO A 523 1.45 -12.26 -34.66
N GLY A 524 2.32 -13.11 -34.11
CA GLY A 524 3.70 -13.26 -34.54
C GLY A 524 4.68 -12.21 -34.02
N ALA A 525 4.23 -11.31 -33.17
CA ALA A 525 5.10 -10.31 -32.53
C ALA A 525 6.05 -10.95 -31.51
N THR A 526 7.25 -10.40 -31.41
CA THR A 526 8.21 -10.74 -30.35
C THR A 526 8.11 -9.67 -29.27
N PRO A 527 8.07 -10.02 -27.98
CA PRO A 527 7.98 -9.04 -26.91
C PRO A 527 9.24 -8.15 -26.89
N HIS A 528 9.04 -6.86 -26.89
CA HIS A 528 10.10 -5.87 -26.91
C HIS A 528 9.98 -4.94 -25.71
N TRP A 529 10.92 -5.06 -24.75
CA TRP A 529 11.04 -4.17 -23.60
C TRP A 529 11.72 -2.88 -24.05
N GLN A 530 11.00 -1.77 -23.97
CA GLN A 530 11.46 -0.47 -24.45
C GLN A 530 11.46 0.57 -23.34
N ARG A 531 12.41 1.50 -23.39
CA ARG A 531 12.43 2.64 -22.49
C ARG A 531 11.25 3.56 -22.81
N LEU A 532 10.33 3.72 -21.87
CA LEU A 532 9.20 4.63 -21.97
C LEU A 532 9.68 6.08 -21.84
N TYR A 533 10.51 6.35 -20.83
CA TYR A 533 11.04 7.69 -20.62
C TYR A 533 12.28 7.68 -19.73
N ARG A 534 12.94 8.83 -19.69
CA ARG A 534 13.99 9.19 -18.75
C ARG A 534 13.58 10.47 -18.01
N ALA A 535 13.60 10.47 -16.68
CA ALA A 535 12.93 11.48 -15.88
C ALA A 535 13.47 12.90 -16.12
N ARG A 536 14.77 13.10 -16.03
CA ARG A 536 15.37 14.42 -16.19
C ARG A 536 15.13 15.01 -17.58
N GLU A 537 15.27 14.19 -18.60
CA GLU A 537 15.05 14.60 -20.00
C GLU A 537 13.57 14.98 -20.21
N THR A 538 12.66 14.09 -19.83
CA THR A 538 11.23 14.23 -20.14
C THR A 538 10.57 15.35 -19.36
N TYR A 539 10.91 15.51 -18.08
CA TYR A 539 10.35 16.56 -17.23
C TYR A 539 11.15 17.87 -17.22
N GLY A 540 12.28 17.92 -17.94
CA GLY A 540 13.17 19.09 -17.94
C GLY A 540 13.71 19.39 -16.53
N LEU A 541 14.15 18.35 -15.79
CA LEU A 541 14.71 18.54 -14.45
C LEU A 541 16.21 18.87 -14.53
N PRO A 542 16.69 19.87 -13.80
CA PRO A 542 18.12 20.17 -13.75
C PRO A 542 18.93 19.05 -13.07
N ASN A 543 18.30 18.36 -12.12
CA ASN A 543 18.81 17.19 -11.38
C ASN A 543 17.62 16.42 -10.80
N ALA A 544 17.86 15.28 -10.12
CA ALA A 544 16.81 14.49 -9.47
C ALA A 544 16.75 14.69 -7.93
N LEU A 545 17.20 15.85 -7.45
CA LEU A 545 17.20 16.19 -6.03
C LEU A 545 15.83 16.73 -5.57
N PRO A 546 15.51 16.73 -4.27
CA PRO A 546 14.17 17.03 -3.75
C PRO A 546 13.57 18.35 -4.25
N ALA A 547 14.36 19.41 -4.36
CA ALA A 547 13.90 20.71 -4.85
C ALA A 547 13.42 20.66 -6.30
N ALA A 548 14.06 19.87 -7.17
CA ALA A 548 13.65 19.74 -8.57
C ALA A 548 12.31 19.01 -8.73
N TRP A 549 12.04 18.01 -7.89
CA TRP A 549 10.74 17.32 -7.85
C TRP A 549 9.63 18.21 -7.28
N HIS A 550 9.93 18.97 -6.24
CA HIS A 550 9.02 20.00 -5.74
C HIS A 550 8.64 20.99 -6.84
N ASP A 551 9.62 21.57 -7.53
CA ASP A 551 9.40 22.53 -8.63
C ASP A 551 8.58 21.90 -9.78
N LEU A 552 8.78 20.62 -10.08
CA LEU A 552 8.00 19.89 -11.08
C LEU A 552 6.51 19.91 -10.76
N VAL A 553 6.12 19.66 -9.50
CA VAL A 553 4.69 19.67 -9.10
C VAL A 553 4.06 21.04 -9.36
N TYR A 554 4.76 22.12 -9.02
CA TYR A 554 4.25 23.48 -9.25
C TYR A 554 4.23 23.87 -10.74
N ARG A 555 5.19 23.41 -11.54
CA ARG A 555 5.14 23.56 -13.00
C ARG A 555 3.94 22.80 -13.59
N MET A 556 3.73 21.56 -13.18
CA MET A 556 2.58 20.75 -13.61
C MET A 556 1.23 21.36 -13.21
N ARG A 557 1.17 22.15 -12.13
CA ARG A 557 -0.04 22.90 -11.76
C ARG A 557 -0.40 23.95 -12.80
N GLY A 558 0.57 24.67 -13.35
CA GLY A 558 0.40 25.74 -14.34
C GLY A 558 0.36 25.24 -15.78
N ASP A 559 1.13 24.21 -16.10
CA ASP A 559 1.29 23.68 -17.45
C ASP A 559 0.48 22.40 -17.66
N THR A 560 -0.58 22.51 -18.46
CA THR A 560 -1.47 21.38 -18.76
C THR A 560 -0.76 20.32 -19.60
N GLN A 561 0.09 20.70 -20.54
CA GLN A 561 0.81 19.78 -21.42
C GLN A 561 1.80 18.93 -20.60
N LEU A 562 2.54 19.56 -19.69
CA LEU A 562 3.46 18.88 -18.79
C LEU A 562 2.72 17.89 -17.87
N PHE A 563 1.54 18.31 -17.33
CA PHE A 563 0.71 17.40 -16.54
C PHE A 563 0.17 16.23 -17.37
N GLN A 564 -0.25 16.44 -18.61
CA GLN A 564 -0.71 15.35 -19.48
C GLN A 564 0.42 14.37 -19.79
N THR A 565 1.64 14.86 -19.98
CA THR A 565 2.82 14.00 -20.11
C THR A 565 3.04 13.18 -18.84
N PHE A 566 2.99 13.82 -17.66
CA PHE A 566 3.08 13.10 -16.38
C PHE A 566 1.97 12.05 -16.22
N TRP A 567 0.73 12.39 -16.54
CA TRP A 567 -0.42 11.48 -16.43
C TRP A 567 -0.30 10.25 -17.33
N PHE A 568 0.22 10.43 -18.55
CA PHE A 568 0.52 9.33 -19.47
C PHE A 568 1.62 8.41 -18.91
N LEU A 569 2.69 8.96 -18.36
CA LEU A 569 3.81 8.21 -17.80
C LEU A 569 3.44 7.56 -16.47
N TYR A 570 2.67 8.24 -15.65
CA TYR A 570 2.09 7.73 -14.40
C TYR A 570 1.36 6.40 -14.61
N HIS A 571 0.64 6.26 -15.72
CA HIS A 571 -0.06 5.02 -16.12
C HIS A 571 0.78 4.12 -17.05
N LYS A 572 2.08 4.23 -17.03
CA LYS A 572 2.97 3.36 -17.82
C LYS A 572 2.65 3.37 -19.34
N GLY A 573 2.27 4.53 -19.89
CA GLY A 573 1.93 4.67 -21.30
C GLY A 573 0.54 4.16 -21.71
N HIS A 574 -0.30 3.76 -20.75
CA HIS A 574 -1.68 3.32 -20.98
C HIS A 574 -2.65 4.00 -20.00
N PRO A 575 -2.89 5.31 -20.13
CA PRO A 575 -3.78 6.04 -19.25
C PRO A 575 -5.25 5.66 -19.47
N PRO A 576 -6.12 5.85 -18.46
CA PRO A 576 -7.56 5.70 -18.63
C PRO A 576 -8.10 6.56 -19.78
N SER A 577 -9.14 6.09 -20.44
CA SER A 577 -9.81 6.82 -21.53
C SER A 577 -10.46 8.13 -21.07
N GLU A 578 -10.90 8.18 -19.81
CA GLU A 578 -11.44 9.40 -19.22
C GLU A 578 -10.32 10.38 -18.86
N PRO A 579 -10.40 11.65 -19.34
CA PRO A 579 -9.36 12.62 -19.06
C PRO A 579 -9.38 13.03 -17.58
N CYS A 580 -8.19 13.22 -17.01
CA CYS A 580 -8.02 13.74 -15.66
C CYS A 580 -8.33 15.25 -15.65
N GLY A 581 -9.57 15.60 -15.25
CA GLY A 581 -10.01 17.00 -15.09
C GLY A 581 -9.33 17.70 -13.91
N MET A 582 -9.66 18.99 -13.68
CA MET A 582 -8.98 19.80 -12.66
C MET A 582 -9.01 19.19 -11.25
N PRO A 583 -10.13 18.64 -10.73
CA PRO A 583 -10.12 17.99 -9.41
C PRO A 583 -9.16 16.78 -9.35
N CYS A 584 -9.17 15.92 -10.35
CA CYS A 584 -8.25 14.80 -10.48
C CYS A 584 -6.80 15.28 -10.49
N ARG A 585 -6.47 16.28 -11.31
CA ARG A 585 -5.13 16.87 -11.40
C ARG A 585 -4.63 17.41 -10.06
N LEU A 586 -5.43 18.23 -9.38
CA LEU A 586 -5.05 18.80 -8.09
C LEU A 586 -4.83 17.72 -7.03
N THR A 587 -5.68 16.69 -7.02
CA THR A 587 -5.53 15.56 -6.11
C THR A 587 -4.28 14.76 -6.40
N THR A 588 -3.99 14.47 -7.66
CA THR A 588 -2.76 13.78 -8.07
C THR A 588 -1.53 14.60 -7.67
N LEU A 589 -1.51 15.91 -7.92
CA LEU A 589 -0.41 16.78 -7.53
C LEU A 589 -0.25 16.88 -6.00
N CYS A 590 -1.35 16.87 -5.26
CA CYS A 590 -1.31 16.83 -3.80
C CYS A 590 -0.67 15.53 -3.28
N ALA A 591 -0.96 14.39 -3.92
CA ALA A 591 -0.33 13.12 -3.58
C ALA A 591 1.19 13.18 -3.71
N GLN A 592 1.69 13.81 -4.77
CA GLN A 592 3.13 13.95 -4.98
C GLN A 592 3.82 14.84 -3.93
N LEU A 593 3.10 15.75 -3.30
CA LEU A 593 3.62 16.60 -2.23
C LEU A 593 3.46 15.99 -0.83
N SER A 594 2.81 14.84 -0.69
CA SER A 594 2.35 14.35 0.61
C SER A 594 2.89 12.97 0.96
N ALA A 595 4.14 12.93 1.41
CA ALA A 595 4.74 11.74 2.02
C ALA A 595 4.28 11.51 3.49
N ARG A 596 3.31 12.28 3.97
CA ARG A 596 2.76 12.21 5.32
C ARG A 596 1.24 12.00 5.26
N SER A 597 0.78 10.84 5.69
CA SER A 597 -0.63 10.47 5.66
C SER A 597 -1.52 11.46 6.37
N ASP A 598 -2.70 11.73 5.79
CA ASP A 598 -3.74 12.57 6.39
C ASP A 598 -3.25 13.97 6.80
N SER A 599 -2.34 14.56 6.01
CA SER A 599 -1.81 15.89 6.26
C SER A 599 -2.34 16.91 5.24
N PRO A 600 -3.43 17.62 5.54
CA PRO A 600 -3.98 18.64 4.64
C PRO A 600 -3.06 19.86 4.50
N ALA A 601 -2.12 20.04 5.43
CA ALA A 601 -1.24 21.21 5.45
C ALA A 601 -0.34 21.30 4.22
N LEU A 602 0.13 20.15 3.69
CA LEU A 602 1.03 20.08 2.53
C LEU A 602 0.36 20.51 1.23
N CYS A 603 -0.98 20.41 1.14
CA CYS A 603 -1.74 20.71 -0.08
C CYS A 603 -2.44 22.08 -0.06
N ARG A 604 -2.35 22.85 1.04
CA ARG A 604 -3.04 24.16 1.16
C ARG A 604 -2.71 25.14 0.05
N HIS A 605 -1.50 25.10 -0.45
CA HIS A 605 -1.06 25.99 -1.55
C HIS A 605 -1.62 25.58 -2.92
N LEU A 606 -1.99 24.32 -3.08
CA LEU A 606 -2.63 23.83 -4.32
C LEU A 606 -4.13 24.10 -4.30
N VAL A 607 -4.77 24.01 -3.13
CA VAL A 607 -6.23 24.13 -2.96
C VAL A 607 -6.53 25.01 -1.75
N PRO A 608 -6.72 26.33 -1.96
CA PRO A 608 -6.97 27.28 -0.88
C PRO A 608 -8.22 26.98 -0.04
N ASP A 609 -9.24 26.37 -0.63
CA ASP A 609 -10.58 26.25 -0.02
C ASP A 609 -10.80 24.96 0.79
N GLY A 610 -9.76 24.14 1.02
CA GLY A 610 -9.83 22.94 1.86
C GLY A 610 -10.77 21.82 1.34
N SER A 611 -11.26 21.94 0.11
CA SER A 611 -12.27 21.06 -0.50
C SER A 611 -11.69 19.90 -1.32
N LEU A 612 -10.45 19.47 -1.05
CA LEU A 612 -9.90 18.31 -1.77
C LEU A 612 -10.60 17.03 -1.35
N PRO A 613 -11.06 16.22 -2.33
CA PRO A 613 -11.40 14.84 -2.05
C PRO A 613 -10.16 14.13 -1.48
N ASP A 614 -10.39 13.13 -0.63
CA ASP A 614 -9.34 12.24 -0.18
C ASP A 614 -8.53 11.74 -1.38
N VAL A 615 -7.22 12.02 -1.38
CA VAL A 615 -6.28 11.61 -2.45
C VAL A 615 -6.36 10.12 -2.72
N GLN A 616 -6.56 9.33 -1.65
CA GLN A 616 -6.71 7.90 -1.77
C GLN A 616 -8.02 7.48 -2.46
N SER A 617 -9.07 8.32 -2.43
CA SER A 617 -10.34 8.01 -3.09
C SER A 617 -10.31 8.17 -4.61
N LEU A 618 -9.29 8.81 -5.17
CA LEU A 618 -9.15 9.04 -6.61
C LEU A 618 -8.15 8.09 -7.28
N ARG A 619 -7.38 7.33 -6.52
CA ARG A 619 -6.55 6.27 -7.09
C ARG A 619 -7.43 5.10 -7.48
N PRO A 620 -7.27 4.52 -8.69
CA PRO A 620 -7.91 3.26 -9.02
C PRO A 620 -7.42 2.23 -7.99
N ARG A 621 -8.29 1.84 -7.06
CA ARG A 621 -8.00 0.78 -6.11
C ARG A 621 -8.50 -0.53 -6.69
N PRO A 622 -7.68 -1.57 -6.65
CA PRO A 622 -8.19 -2.91 -6.77
C PRO A 622 -9.27 -3.14 -5.70
N PRO A 623 -10.37 -3.80 -6.02
CA PRO A 623 -11.47 -4.00 -5.08
C PRO A 623 -11.11 -4.80 -3.82
N PHE A 624 -9.89 -5.36 -3.73
CA PHE A 624 -9.43 -6.19 -2.62
C PHE A 624 -7.97 -5.96 -2.19
N CYS A 625 -7.34 -4.86 -2.61
CA CYS A 625 -5.98 -4.49 -2.19
C CYS A 625 -5.98 -3.18 -1.45
#